data_9aecc985455d002b745a6138737439bb
#
_entry.id   9aecc985455d002b745a6138737439bb
#
_cell.length_a   1.000
_cell.length_b   1.000
_cell.length_c   1.000
_cell.angle_alpha   90.00
_cell.angle_beta   90.00
_cell.angle_gamma   90.00
#
_symmetry.space_group_name_H-M   'P 1'
#
loop_
_entity.id
_entity.type
_entity.pdbx_description
1 polymer ?
#
loop_
_entity_poly.entity_id
_entity_poly.type
_entity_poly.pdbx_seq_one_letter_code
_entity_poly.pdbx_strand_id
1 'polypeptide(L)'
;MFYLVITIIQIVAELADVMLLSPDLRAAEKDLKELVADYHFLQEHGIHTVADLQANIERSKSELSALERERSDISNRIRRPKSPEEQAQSKERRKAVSRQMKPVRERLRRAERILEKSPHLYELLKQEHELEKKARARYKERGR
;
A
#
# COMPACT_ATOMS: atom_id res chain seq x y z
N MET A 1 -5.79 -8.78 19.13
CA MET A 1 -6.14 -7.35 19.33
C MET A 1 -6.43 -6.64 18.01
N PHE A 2 -5.62 -6.82 16.99
CA PHE A 2 -5.85 -6.23 15.67
C PHE A 2 -7.21 -6.63 15.07
N TYR A 3 -7.59 -7.89 15.19
CA TYR A 3 -8.90 -8.41 14.72
C TYR A 3 -10.10 -7.79 15.43
N LEU A 4 -9.99 -7.49 16.72
CA LEU A 4 -11.06 -6.87 17.50
C LEU A 4 -11.34 -5.43 17.06
N VAL A 5 -10.30 -4.65 16.81
CA VAL A 5 -10.42 -3.26 16.31
C VAL A 5 -11.09 -3.24 14.94
N ILE A 6 -10.74 -4.18 14.06
CA ILE A 6 -11.32 -4.27 12.71
C ILE A 6 -12.75 -4.76 12.75
N THR A 7 -13.07 -5.73 13.59
CA THR A 7 -14.44 -6.20 13.79
C THR A 7 -15.33 -5.08 14.31
N ILE A 8 -14.85 -4.28 15.24
CA ILE A 8 -15.56 -3.09 15.75
C ILE A 8 -15.75 -2.05 14.64
N ILE A 9 -14.71 -1.78 13.84
CA ILE A 9 -14.77 -0.85 12.71
C ILE A 9 -15.77 -1.34 11.66
N GLN A 10 -15.80 -2.62 11.35
CA GLN A 10 -16.77 -3.21 10.42
C GLN A 10 -18.20 -3.12 10.95
N ILE A 11 -18.44 -3.44 12.21
CA ILE A 11 -19.76 -3.34 12.85
C ILE A 11 -20.24 -1.90 12.85
N VAL A 12 -19.39 -0.93 13.16
CA VAL A 12 -19.73 0.49 13.13
C VAL A 12 -20.05 0.95 11.70
N ALA A 13 -19.29 0.48 10.71
CA ALA A 13 -19.55 0.78 9.30
C ALA A 13 -20.89 0.19 8.82
N GLU A 14 -21.23 -1.04 9.21
CA GLU A 14 -22.51 -1.68 8.89
C GLU A 14 -23.70 -0.98 9.59
N LEU A 15 -23.56 -0.59 10.85
CA LEU A 15 -24.55 0.20 11.57
C LEU A 15 -24.76 1.56 10.93
N ALA A 16 -23.70 2.19 10.46
CA ALA A 16 -23.76 3.46 9.74
C ALA A 16 -24.51 3.35 8.41
N ASP A 17 -24.38 2.24 7.68
CA ASP A 17 -25.12 1.95 6.45
C ASP A 17 -26.63 1.78 6.70
N VAL A 18 -27.03 1.30 7.87
CA VAL A 18 -28.44 1.07 8.25
C VAL A 18 -29.13 2.34 8.72
N MET A 19 -28.40 3.30 9.28
CA MET A 19 -28.92 4.59 9.70
C MET A 19 -28.90 5.60 8.55
N LEU A 20 -30.03 6.18 8.17
CA LEU A 20 -30.13 7.33 7.24
C LEU A 20 -29.24 8.47 7.75
N LEU A 21 -28.07 8.60 7.16
CA LEU A 21 -26.93 9.28 7.73
C LEU A 21 -26.96 10.78 7.48
N SER A 22 -26.74 11.55 8.55
CA SER A 22 -26.33 12.95 8.46
C SER A 22 -25.02 13.08 7.64
N PRO A 23 -24.73 14.25 7.04
CA PRO A 23 -23.48 14.47 6.31
C PRO A 23 -22.22 14.13 7.12
N ASP A 24 -22.22 14.37 8.43
CA ASP A 24 -21.09 14.07 9.33
C ASP A 24 -20.89 12.55 9.50
N LEU A 25 -21.98 11.79 9.61
CA LEU A 25 -21.94 10.33 9.67
C LEU A 25 -21.50 9.70 8.35
N ARG A 26 -21.86 10.29 7.21
CA ARG A 26 -21.37 9.85 5.90
C ARG A 26 -19.86 10.06 5.74
N ALA A 27 -19.35 11.19 6.24
CA ALA A 27 -17.91 11.45 6.26
C ALA A 27 -17.16 10.44 7.14
N ALA A 28 -17.69 10.15 8.34
CA ALA A 28 -17.16 9.14 9.23
C ALA A 28 -17.20 7.73 8.61
N GLU A 29 -18.27 7.37 7.93
CA GLU A 29 -18.39 6.12 7.20
C GLU A 29 -17.33 5.99 6.10
N LYS A 30 -17.13 7.05 5.33
CA LYS A 30 -16.10 7.09 4.29
C LYS A 30 -14.71 6.89 4.87
N ASP A 31 -14.40 7.57 5.98
CA ASP A 31 -13.11 7.44 6.67
C ASP A 31 -12.89 6.03 7.20
N LEU A 32 -13.93 5.39 7.73
CA LEU A 32 -13.89 3.99 8.17
C LEU A 32 -13.67 3.02 7.01
N LYS A 33 -14.33 3.23 5.87
CA LYS A 33 -14.12 2.41 4.67
C LYS A 33 -12.69 2.55 4.13
N GLU A 34 -12.13 3.75 4.14
CA GLU A 34 -10.74 3.98 3.78
C GLU A 34 -9.77 3.28 4.73
N LEU A 35 -10.03 3.33 6.03
CA LEU A 35 -9.21 2.66 7.04
C LEU A 35 -9.23 1.13 6.86
N VAL A 36 -10.40 0.55 6.60
CA VAL A 36 -10.54 -0.89 6.30
C VAL A 36 -9.78 -1.26 5.02
N ALA A 37 -9.88 -0.44 3.98
CA ALA A 37 -9.14 -0.67 2.73
C ALA A 37 -7.63 -0.59 2.94
N ASP A 38 -7.15 0.35 3.75
CA ASP A 38 -5.74 0.48 4.10
C ASP A 38 -5.23 -0.72 4.89
N TYR A 39 -6.04 -1.24 5.81
CA TYR A 39 -5.72 -2.46 6.53
C TYR A 39 -5.61 -3.68 5.62
N HIS A 40 -6.56 -3.87 4.70
CA HIS A 40 -6.49 -4.94 3.72
C HIS A 40 -5.24 -4.84 2.85
N PHE A 41 -4.86 -3.63 2.47
CA PHE A 41 -3.61 -3.40 1.74
C PHE A 41 -2.39 -3.85 2.55
N LEU A 42 -2.31 -3.48 3.82
CA LEU A 42 -1.21 -3.90 4.71
C LEU A 42 -1.16 -5.42 4.87
N GLN A 43 -2.31 -6.06 5.03
CA GLN A 43 -2.43 -7.51 5.14
C GLN A 43 -1.99 -8.23 3.86
N GLU A 44 -2.49 -7.78 2.71
CA GLU A 44 -2.20 -8.35 1.39
C GLU A 44 -0.71 -8.30 1.05
N HIS A 45 -0.03 -7.24 1.45
CA HIS A 45 1.41 -7.07 1.22
C HIS A 45 2.30 -7.55 2.37
N GLY A 46 1.74 -8.19 3.39
CA GLY A 46 2.49 -8.72 4.51
C GLY A 46 3.21 -7.65 5.35
N ILE A 47 2.64 -6.46 5.43
CA ILE A 47 3.20 -5.31 6.15
C ILE A 47 2.69 -5.36 7.58
N HIS A 48 3.55 -5.71 8.53
CA HIS A 48 3.21 -5.84 9.94
C HIS A 48 3.86 -4.77 10.82
N THR A 49 4.91 -4.15 10.32
CA THR A 49 5.67 -3.11 11.04
C THR A 49 5.86 -1.88 10.19
N VAL A 50 6.26 -0.81 10.82
CA VAL A 50 6.63 0.42 10.12
C VAL A 50 7.84 0.22 9.22
N ALA A 51 8.80 -0.54 9.69
CA ALA A 51 9.96 -0.90 8.88
C ALA A 51 9.54 -1.65 7.61
N ASP A 52 8.55 -2.55 7.70
CA ASP A 52 7.96 -3.24 6.55
C ASP A 52 7.29 -2.25 5.58
N LEU A 53 6.55 -1.27 6.11
CA LEU A 53 5.90 -0.24 5.29
C LEU A 53 6.93 0.62 4.57
N GLN A 54 7.96 1.07 5.26
CA GLN A 54 9.06 1.85 4.67
C GLN A 54 9.81 1.04 3.61
N ALA A 55 10.09 -0.24 3.86
CA ALA A 55 10.71 -1.15 2.90
C ALA A 55 9.84 -1.34 1.66
N ASN A 56 8.52 -1.44 1.81
CA ASN A 56 7.57 -1.51 0.71
C ASN A 56 7.57 -0.23 -0.12
N ILE A 57 7.60 0.94 0.52
CA ILE A 57 7.70 2.24 -0.15
C ILE A 57 8.98 2.34 -0.96
N GLU A 58 10.12 2.02 -0.37
CA GLU A 58 11.42 2.08 -1.06
C GLU A 58 11.49 1.10 -2.24
N ARG A 59 10.97 -0.10 -2.09
CA ARG A 59 10.87 -1.10 -3.16
C ARG A 59 10.00 -0.60 -4.30
N SER A 60 8.85 -0.02 -3.99
CA SER A 60 7.93 0.54 -4.99
C SER A 60 8.54 1.73 -5.73
N LYS A 61 9.28 2.60 -5.03
CA LYS A 61 10.03 3.70 -5.65
C LYS A 61 11.11 3.20 -6.61
N SER A 62 11.87 2.18 -6.20
CA SER A 62 12.91 1.58 -7.02
C SER A 62 12.34 0.93 -8.27
N GLU A 63 11.24 0.19 -8.13
CA GLU A 63 10.53 -0.45 -9.24
C GLU A 63 9.98 0.61 -10.22
N LEU A 64 9.37 1.67 -9.70
CA LEU A 64 8.87 2.77 -10.52
C LEU A 64 10.00 3.48 -11.26
N SER A 65 11.12 3.76 -10.61
CA SER A 65 12.30 4.37 -11.24
C SER A 65 12.88 3.50 -12.37
N ALA A 66 12.92 2.19 -12.17
CA ALA A 66 13.37 1.24 -13.20
C ALA A 66 12.45 1.27 -14.42
N LEU A 67 11.14 1.27 -14.22
CA LEU A 67 10.14 1.36 -15.29
C LEU A 67 10.19 2.71 -16.01
N GLU A 68 10.42 3.80 -15.28
CA GLU A 68 10.59 5.14 -15.88
C GLU A 68 11.83 5.23 -16.76
N ARG A 69 12.95 4.65 -16.34
CA ARG A 69 14.17 4.55 -17.15
C ARG A 69 13.92 3.71 -18.41
N GLU A 70 13.31 2.54 -18.27
CA GLU A 70 12.95 1.70 -19.41
C GLU A 70 12.07 2.46 -20.40
N ARG A 71 11.03 3.15 -19.91
CA ARG A 71 10.16 3.96 -20.77
C ARG A 71 10.91 5.08 -21.48
N SER A 72 11.83 5.74 -20.80
CA SER A 72 12.67 6.80 -21.39
C SER A 72 13.57 6.24 -22.48
N ASP A 73 14.21 5.10 -22.25
CA ASP A 73 15.06 4.44 -23.26
C ASP A 73 14.27 4.02 -24.50
N ILE A 74 13.07 3.47 -24.28
CA ILE A 74 12.15 3.13 -25.38
C ILE A 74 11.73 4.38 -26.15
N SER A 75 11.44 5.48 -25.46
CA SER A 75 11.07 6.75 -26.10
C SER A 75 12.21 7.30 -26.98
N ASN A 76 13.46 7.14 -26.54
CA ASN A 76 14.64 7.50 -27.33
C ASN A 76 14.77 6.63 -28.58
N ARG A 77 14.48 5.33 -28.49
CA ARG A 77 14.46 4.42 -29.66
C ARG A 77 13.36 4.79 -30.66
N ILE A 78 12.20 5.23 -30.17
CA ILE A 78 11.10 5.70 -31.05
C ILE A 78 11.50 6.95 -31.83
N ARG A 79 12.27 7.85 -31.22
CA ARG A 79 12.74 9.08 -31.86
C ARG A 79 13.79 8.81 -32.94
N ARG A 80 14.58 7.75 -32.81
CA ARG A 80 15.64 7.37 -33.76
C ARG A 80 15.50 5.89 -34.12
N PRO A 81 14.41 5.54 -34.86
CA PRO A 81 14.17 4.15 -35.23
C PRO A 81 15.12 3.69 -36.31
N LYS A 82 15.57 2.45 -36.23
CA LYS A 82 16.36 1.78 -37.28
C LYS A 82 15.49 1.27 -38.42
N SER A 83 14.22 0.94 -38.12
CA SER A 83 13.24 0.47 -39.09
C SER A 83 11.82 0.84 -38.64
N PRO A 84 10.82 0.86 -39.58
CA PRO A 84 9.41 1.08 -39.23
C PRO A 84 8.86 0.00 -38.28
N GLU A 85 9.31 -1.25 -38.43
CA GLU A 85 8.90 -2.38 -37.56
C GLU A 85 9.44 -2.20 -36.16
N GLU A 86 10.69 -1.81 -36.01
CA GLU A 86 11.31 -1.51 -34.71
C GLU A 86 10.56 -0.36 -33.98
N GLN A 87 10.17 0.67 -34.76
CA GLN A 87 9.40 1.77 -34.20
C GLN A 87 8.02 1.31 -33.67
N ALA A 88 7.32 0.47 -34.43
CA ALA A 88 6.03 -0.08 -34.03
C ALA A 88 6.15 -0.95 -32.78
N GLN A 89 7.14 -1.83 -32.73
CA GLN A 89 7.42 -2.67 -31.55
C GLN A 89 7.77 -1.82 -30.31
N SER A 90 8.57 -0.78 -30.49
CA SER A 90 8.95 0.13 -29.40
C SER A 90 7.75 0.89 -28.87
N LYS A 91 6.82 1.34 -29.74
CA LYS A 91 5.58 1.98 -29.31
C LYS A 91 4.70 1.03 -28.47
N GLU A 92 4.55 -0.22 -28.90
CA GLU A 92 3.80 -1.22 -28.13
C GLU A 92 4.48 -1.55 -26.80
N ARG A 93 5.80 -1.68 -26.78
CA ARG A 93 6.57 -1.89 -25.54
C ARG A 93 6.38 -0.72 -24.58
N ARG A 94 6.42 0.53 -25.06
CA ARG A 94 6.19 1.72 -24.24
C ARG A 94 4.81 1.71 -23.60
N LYS A 95 3.78 1.32 -24.33
CA LYS A 95 2.42 1.16 -23.79
C LYS A 95 2.37 0.10 -22.69
N ALA A 96 3.02 -1.04 -22.92
CA ALA A 96 3.09 -2.12 -21.93
C ALA A 96 3.79 -1.66 -20.62
N VAL A 97 4.92 -0.96 -20.72
CA VAL A 97 5.63 -0.39 -19.58
C VAL A 97 4.75 0.63 -18.85
N SER A 98 4.06 1.52 -19.56
CA SER A 98 3.14 2.49 -18.96
C SER A 98 1.99 1.81 -18.18
N ARG A 99 1.48 0.69 -18.71
CA ARG A 99 0.47 -0.12 -17.99
C ARG A 99 1.04 -0.74 -16.71
N GLN A 100 2.27 -1.22 -16.75
CA GLN A 100 2.95 -1.76 -15.56
C GLN A 100 3.23 -0.70 -14.49
N MET A 101 3.47 0.53 -14.89
CA MET A 101 3.71 1.64 -13.96
C MET A 101 2.49 2.01 -13.14
N LYS A 102 1.28 1.85 -13.69
CA LYS A 102 0.04 2.26 -13.02
C LYS A 102 -0.18 1.57 -11.67
N PRO A 103 -0.17 0.23 -11.55
CA PRO A 103 -0.35 -0.44 -10.27
C PRO A 103 0.78 -0.12 -9.27
N VAL A 104 2.00 0.08 -9.75
CA VAL A 104 3.14 0.46 -8.88
C VAL A 104 2.93 1.85 -8.28
N ARG A 105 2.47 2.82 -9.08
CA ARG A 105 2.14 4.16 -8.59
C ARG A 105 0.98 4.14 -7.58
N GLU A 106 -0.05 3.37 -7.85
CA GLU A 106 -1.19 3.23 -6.94
C GLU A 106 -0.77 2.62 -5.60
N ARG A 107 0.04 1.57 -5.63
CA ARG A 107 0.62 0.94 -4.45
C ARG A 107 1.48 1.91 -3.64
N LEU A 108 2.36 2.64 -4.31
CA LEU A 108 3.21 3.64 -3.68
C LEU A 108 2.40 4.76 -3.01
N ARG A 109 1.44 5.32 -3.72
CA ARG A 109 0.56 6.37 -3.18
C ARG A 109 -0.21 5.89 -1.95
N ARG A 110 -0.72 4.68 -1.98
CA ARG A 110 -1.44 4.12 -0.85
C ARG A 110 -0.53 3.92 0.35
N ALA A 111 0.66 3.35 0.15
CA ALA A 111 1.64 3.15 1.21
C ALA A 111 2.09 4.48 1.84
N GLU A 112 2.41 5.48 1.04
CA GLU A 112 2.78 6.83 1.50
C GLU A 112 1.63 7.51 2.26
N ARG A 113 0.41 7.37 1.79
CA ARG A 113 -0.78 7.93 2.44
C ARG A 113 -1.05 7.27 3.79
N ILE A 114 -0.87 5.95 3.89
CA ILE A 114 -1.01 5.24 5.17
C ILE A 114 0.03 5.76 6.17
N LEU A 115 1.28 5.92 5.74
CA LEU A 115 2.35 6.45 6.57
C LEU A 115 2.07 7.88 7.05
N GLU A 116 1.51 8.73 6.20
CA GLU A 116 1.24 10.13 6.47
C GLU A 116 -0.02 10.36 7.33
N LYS A 117 -1.12 9.69 6.99
CA LYS A 117 -2.44 9.92 7.60
C LYS A 117 -2.67 9.17 8.90
N SER A 118 -1.84 8.19 9.24
CA SER A 118 -2.09 7.30 10.37
C SER A 118 -0.92 7.23 11.36
N PRO A 119 -0.46 8.36 11.90
CA PRO A 119 0.58 8.33 12.94
C PRO A 119 0.15 7.53 14.16
N HIS A 120 -1.15 7.50 14.47
CA HIS A 120 -1.71 6.69 15.56
C HIS A 120 -1.69 5.18 15.22
N LEU A 121 -2.08 4.79 14.03
CA LEU A 121 -1.97 3.40 13.56
C LEU A 121 -0.51 2.95 13.53
N TYR A 122 0.37 3.82 13.14
CA TYR A 122 1.81 3.65 13.15
C TYR A 122 2.34 3.34 14.56
N GLU A 123 1.97 4.15 15.53
CA GLU A 123 2.35 3.94 16.93
C GLU A 123 1.76 2.65 17.51
N LEU A 124 0.52 2.31 17.18
CA LEU A 124 -0.11 1.05 17.58
C LEU A 124 0.63 -0.16 17.00
N LEU A 125 0.99 -0.14 15.73
CA LEU A 125 1.77 -1.20 15.09
C LEU A 125 3.15 -1.36 15.73
N LYS A 126 3.80 -0.26 16.05
CA LYS A 126 5.08 -0.25 16.75
C LYS A 126 4.98 -0.84 18.16
N GLN A 127 3.97 -0.45 18.91
CA GLN A 127 3.70 -0.98 20.25
C GLN A 127 3.38 -2.48 20.22
N GLU A 128 2.57 -2.93 19.27
CA GLU A 128 2.22 -4.33 19.08
C GLU A 128 3.47 -5.17 18.76
N HIS A 129 4.34 -4.67 17.89
CA HIS A 129 5.60 -5.34 17.55
C HIS A 129 6.55 -5.45 18.76
N GLU A 130 6.65 -4.40 19.58
CA GLU A 130 7.44 -4.44 20.82
C GLU A 130 6.86 -5.41 21.84
N LEU A 131 5.54 -5.48 21.95
CA LEU A 131 4.86 -6.46 22.82
C LEU A 131 5.07 -7.90 22.36
N GLU A 132 5.01 -8.16 21.06
CA GLU A 132 5.31 -9.47 20.50
C GLU A 132 6.76 -9.89 20.75
N LYS A 133 7.72 -8.99 20.57
CA LYS A 133 9.13 -9.25 20.91
C LYS A 133 9.31 -9.63 22.37
N LYS A 134 8.69 -8.88 23.27
CA LYS A 134 8.74 -9.17 24.70
C LYS A 134 8.10 -10.51 25.06
N ALA A 135 6.96 -10.83 24.43
CA ALA A 135 6.28 -12.10 24.62
C ALA A 135 7.13 -13.28 24.12
N ARG A 136 7.75 -13.16 22.95
CA ARG A 136 8.68 -14.18 22.41
C ARG A 136 9.93 -14.38 23.29
N ALA A 137 10.49 -13.30 23.82
CA ALA A 137 11.63 -13.37 24.72
C ALA A 137 11.27 -14.09 26.03
N ARG A 138 10.12 -13.77 26.64
CA ARG A 138 9.62 -14.47 27.85
C ARG A 138 9.35 -15.96 27.61
N TYR A 139 8.82 -16.30 26.44
CA TYR A 139 8.58 -17.69 26.07
C TYR A 139 9.89 -18.48 25.94
N LYS A 140 10.91 -17.90 25.33
CA LYS A 140 12.25 -18.51 25.24
C LYS A 140 12.91 -18.70 26.59
N GLU A 141 12.74 -17.76 27.53
CA GLU A 141 13.28 -17.87 28.89
C GLU A 141 12.59 -18.98 29.70
N ARG A 142 11.27 -19.18 29.51
CA ARG A 142 10.51 -20.25 30.20
C ARG A 142 10.74 -21.64 29.62
N GLY A 143 11.21 -21.74 28.36
CA GLY A 143 11.51 -23.01 27.69
C GLY A 143 12.92 -23.56 27.96
N ARG A 144 13.68 -22.92 28.83
CA ARG A 144 14.99 -23.37 29.36
C ARG A 144 14.83 -23.86 30.79
#